data_6357cadfb986df080797e32fd6f92830
#
_entry.id   6357cadfb986df080797e32fd6f92830
#
_cell.length_a   1.000
_cell.length_b   1.000
_cell.length_c   1.000
_cell.angle_alpha   90.00
_cell.angle_beta   90.00
_cell.angle_gamma   90.00
#
_symmetry.space_group_name_H-M   'P 1'
#
loop_
_entity.id
_entity.type
_entity.pdbx_description
1 polymer ?
#
loop_
_entity_poly.entity_id
_entity_poly.type
_entity_poly.pdbx_seq_one_letter_code
_entity_poly.pdbx_strand_id
1 'polypeptide(L)'
;IASTVFGAVWGAIPGIFKAYLNVNEVITAIMFNWIGLYGCNTIMYGRGTGPMYNAKQSKTFAVTGESIIPSKLFGWDMSETFGYKSCTIAIFLAIIIAILLYVVINKTTFGYELKACGCNKNAARYAGINEKRSIILSMIIAGALAGFGAGLYYLSNAAQWIPGDSTALPSEGFDGISV
;
A
#
# COMPACT_ATOMS: atom_id res chain seq x y z
N ILE A 1 -9.84 -4.67 -3.09
CA ILE A 1 -10.24 -5.16 -1.74
C ILE A 1 -9.22 -6.17 -1.21
N ALA A 2 -8.93 -7.28 -1.92
CA ALA A 2 -7.96 -8.28 -1.46
C ALA A 2 -6.58 -7.66 -1.16
N SER A 3 -6.06 -6.84 -2.07
CA SER A 3 -4.79 -6.13 -1.92
C SER A 3 -4.76 -5.25 -0.66
N THR A 4 -5.85 -4.56 -0.36
CA THR A 4 -6.00 -3.72 0.84
C THR A 4 -5.93 -4.56 2.12
N VAL A 5 -6.61 -5.70 2.14
CA VAL A 5 -6.62 -6.62 3.29
C VAL A 5 -5.23 -7.21 3.53
N PHE A 6 -4.58 -7.70 2.46
CA PHE A 6 -3.21 -8.22 2.58
C PHE A 6 -2.22 -7.15 3.01
N GLY A 7 -2.34 -5.92 2.49
CA GLY A 7 -1.54 -4.78 2.92
C GLY A 7 -1.76 -4.45 4.40
N ALA A 8 -3.01 -4.48 4.87
CA ALA A 8 -3.34 -4.27 6.29
C ALA A 8 -2.70 -5.33 7.20
N VAL A 9 -2.80 -6.61 6.83
CA VAL A 9 -2.18 -7.72 7.58
C VAL A 9 -0.66 -7.60 7.59
N TRP A 10 -0.05 -7.29 6.44
CA TRP A 10 1.39 -7.10 6.34
C TRP A 10 1.87 -5.93 7.18
N GLY A 11 1.16 -4.79 7.16
CA GLY A 11 1.45 -3.62 7.98
C GLY A 11 1.20 -3.82 9.48
N ALA A 12 0.33 -4.75 9.87
CA ALA A 12 0.10 -5.08 11.27
C ALA A 12 1.34 -5.68 11.95
N ILE A 13 2.16 -6.45 11.22
CA ILE A 13 3.31 -7.16 11.78
C ILE A 13 4.33 -6.19 12.39
N PRO A 14 4.90 -5.19 11.66
CA PRO A 14 5.81 -4.21 12.26
C PRO A 14 5.13 -3.38 13.36
N GLY A 15 3.82 -3.13 13.25
CA GLY A 15 3.04 -2.48 14.30
C GLY A 15 3.02 -3.25 15.62
N ILE A 16 2.86 -4.56 15.56
CA ILE A 16 2.90 -5.44 16.72
C ILE A 16 4.31 -5.47 17.35
N PHE A 17 5.34 -5.59 16.52
CA PHE A 17 6.73 -5.54 17.00
C PHE A 17 7.04 -4.22 17.72
N LYS A 18 6.57 -3.09 17.18
CA LYS A 18 6.73 -1.79 17.84
C LYS A 18 5.96 -1.71 19.16
N ALA A 19 4.70 -2.14 19.18
CA ALA A 19 3.83 -1.96 20.33
C ALA A 19 4.18 -2.88 21.53
N TYR A 20 4.67 -4.08 21.25
CA TYR A 20 4.95 -5.08 22.31
C TYR A 20 6.43 -5.25 22.61
N LEU A 21 7.29 -5.23 21.61
CA LEU A 21 8.73 -5.45 21.73
C LEU A 21 9.54 -4.15 21.74
N ASN A 22 8.87 -3.01 21.52
CA ASN A 22 9.50 -1.68 21.43
C ASN A 22 10.68 -1.64 20.44
N VAL A 23 10.65 -2.47 19.40
CA VAL A 23 11.66 -2.50 18.33
C VAL A 23 11.53 -1.24 17.49
N ASN A 24 12.63 -0.77 16.92
CA ASN A 24 12.62 0.38 16.03
C ASN A 24 11.82 0.03 14.76
N GLU A 25 10.75 0.81 14.51
CA GLU A 25 9.83 0.59 13.38
C GLU A 25 10.53 0.68 12.03
N VAL A 26 11.54 1.54 11.89
CA VAL A 26 12.27 1.73 10.63
C VAL A 26 13.04 0.47 10.26
N ILE A 27 13.77 -0.11 11.22
CA ILE A 27 14.55 -1.34 10.98
C ILE A 27 13.61 -2.49 10.64
N THR A 28 12.52 -2.64 11.40
CA THR A 28 11.53 -3.69 11.16
C THR A 28 10.89 -3.52 9.77
N ALA A 29 10.51 -2.31 9.39
CA ALA A 29 9.90 -2.04 8.08
C ALA A 29 10.86 -2.38 6.93
N ILE A 30 12.14 -2.01 7.02
CA ILE A 30 13.15 -2.33 6.01
C ILE A 30 13.30 -3.86 5.87
N MET A 31 13.41 -4.58 6.98
CA MET A 31 13.52 -6.04 6.97
C MET A 31 12.30 -6.69 6.33
N PHE A 32 11.09 -6.27 6.72
CA PHE A 32 9.85 -6.81 6.15
C PHE A 32 9.66 -6.44 4.68
N ASN A 33 10.20 -5.31 4.23
CA ASN A 33 10.19 -4.95 2.81
C ASN A 33 11.01 -5.93 1.97
N TRP A 34 12.22 -6.29 2.41
CA TRP A 34 13.05 -7.32 1.76
C TRP A 34 12.41 -8.71 1.80
N ILE A 35 11.84 -9.10 2.93
CA ILE A 35 11.12 -10.37 3.05
C ILE A 35 9.94 -10.41 2.07
N GLY A 36 9.18 -9.31 1.96
CA GLY A 36 8.08 -9.19 1.02
C GLY A 36 8.54 -9.31 -0.43
N LEU A 37 9.63 -8.62 -0.80
CA LEU A 37 10.19 -8.66 -2.14
C LEU A 37 10.59 -10.09 -2.54
N TYR A 38 11.41 -10.75 -1.72
CA TYR A 38 11.84 -12.13 -1.99
C TYR A 38 10.68 -13.11 -1.94
N GLY A 39 9.73 -12.93 -1.01
CA GLY A 39 8.52 -13.73 -0.92
C GLY A 39 7.67 -13.63 -2.19
N CYS A 40 7.40 -12.42 -2.66
CA CYS A 40 6.66 -12.20 -3.91
C CYS A 40 7.39 -12.80 -5.11
N ASN A 41 8.71 -12.60 -5.23
CA ASN A 41 9.49 -13.18 -6.31
C ASN A 41 9.44 -14.71 -6.28
N THR A 42 9.55 -15.33 -5.11
CA THR A 42 9.48 -16.79 -4.97
C THR A 42 8.11 -17.35 -5.35
N ILE A 43 7.03 -16.66 -4.97
CA ILE A 43 5.66 -17.09 -5.27
C ILE A 43 5.34 -16.87 -6.76
N MET A 44 5.70 -15.71 -7.32
CA MET A 44 5.36 -15.38 -8.69
C MET A 44 6.19 -16.15 -9.72
N TYR A 45 7.46 -16.35 -9.44
CA TYR A 45 8.38 -16.95 -10.42
C TYR A 45 8.76 -18.40 -10.10
N GLY A 46 8.61 -18.86 -8.85
CA GLY A 46 8.75 -20.25 -8.43
C GLY A 46 9.76 -21.07 -9.22
N ARG A 47 11.05 -20.72 -9.22
CA ARG A 47 12.10 -21.40 -10.01
C ARG A 47 11.88 -21.42 -11.53
N GLY A 48 11.22 -20.38 -12.09
CA GLY A 48 11.00 -20.26 -13.54
C GLY A 48 9.74 -20.95 -14.08
N THR A 49 8.93 -21.54 -13.24
CA THR A 49 7.67 -22.21 -13.60
C THR A 49 6.45 -21.64 -12.88
N GLY A 50 6.58 -20.42 -12.33
CA GLY A 50 5.48 -19.79 -11.61
C GLY A 50 4.26 -19.52 -12.49
N PRO A 51 3.04 -19.58 -11.94
CA PRO A 51 1.79 -19.48 -12.70
C PRO A 51 1.58 -18.12 -13.38
N MET A 52 2.30 -17.10 -12.96
CA MET A 52 2.18 -15.73 -13.49
C MET A 52 3.38 -15.29 -14.36
N TYR A 53 4.34 -16.19 -14.60
CA TYR A 53 5.56 -15.88 -15.36
C TYR A 53 5.35 -16.07 -16.86
N ASN A 54 5.61 -15.02 -17.62
CA ASN A 54 5.67 -15.09 -19.08
C ASN A 54 7.14 -15.21 -19.53
N ALA A 55 7.58 -16.43 -19.86
CA ALA A 55 8.96 -16.73 -20.25
C ALA A 55 9.43 -15.97 -21.50
N LYS A 56 8.50 -15.51 -22.37
CA LYS A 56 8.83 -14.77 -23.60
C LYS A 56 9.18 -13.31 -23.34
N GLN A 57 8.66 -12.71 -22.28
CA GLN A 57 8.82 -11.28 -21.97
C GLN A 57 9.58 -11.00 -20.69
N SER A 58 9.94 -12.05 -19.92
CA SER A 58 10.55 -11.92 -18.58
C SER A 58 9.77 -10.97 -17.65
N LYS A 59 8.44 -10.97 -17.78
CA LYS A 59 7.51 -10.12 -17.02
C LYS A 59 6.32 -10.95 -16.56
N THR A 60 5.55 -10.44 -15.60
CA THR A 60 4.22 -11.00 -15.32
C THR A 60 3.29 -10.77 -16.50
N PHE A 61 2.27 -11.63 -16.62
CA PHE A 61 1.21 -11.40 -17.59
C PHE A 61 0.54 -10.04 -17.33
N ALA A 62 0.26 -9.29 -18.40
CA ALA A 62 -0.57 -8.10 -18.29
C ALA A 62 -1.97 -8.51 -17.82
N VAL A 63 -2.56 -7.70 -16.97
CA VAL A 63 -3.96 -7.87 -16.56
C VAL A 63 -4.83 -7.69 -17.80
N THR A 64 -5.59 -8.72 -18.18
CA THR A 64 -6.46 -8.70 -19.35
C THR A 64 -7.91 -8.97 -18.95
N GLY A 65 -8.86 -8.44 -19.71
CA GLY A 65 -10.28 -8.68 -19.51
C GLY A 65 -10.95 -7.75 -18.50
N GLU A 66 -11.97 -8.24 -17.85
CA GLU A 66 -12.86 -7.48 -16.94
C GLU A 66 -12.18 -7.02 -15.63
N SER A 67 -10.96 -7.51 -15.35
CA SER A 67 -10.20 -7.15 -14.13
C SER A 67 -9.46 -5.81 -14.24
N ILE A 68 -9.42 -5.21 -15.44
CA ILE A 68 -8.80 -3.89 -15.63
C ILE A 68 -9.78 -2.82 -15.12
N ILE A 69 -9.26 -1.85 -14.39
CA ILE A 69 -10.07 -0.70 -13.96
C ILE A 69 -10.51 0.07 -15.23
N PRO A 70 -11.81 0.24 -15.47
CA PRO A 70 -12.30 0.88 -16.69
C PRO A 70 -11.80 2.34 -16.74
N SER A 71 -11.40 2.77 -17.95
CA SER A 71 -11.05 4.17 -18.22
C SER A 71 -12.27 5.05 -18.49
N LYS A 72 -13.45 4.43 -18.65
CA LYS A 72 -14.72 5.11 -18.96
C LYS A 72 -15.54 5.36 -17.70
N LEU A 73 -15.73 6.60 -17.35
CA LEU A 73 -16.66 7.02 -16.30
C LEU A 73 -17.86 7.72 -16.95
N PHE A 74 -19.07 7.18 -16.80
CA PHE A 74 -20.30 7.78 -17.35
C PHE A 74 -20.25 8.11 -18.86
N GLY A 75 -19.51 7.33 -19.65
CA GLY A 75 -19.40 7.53 -21.10
C GLY A 75 -18.28 8.50 -21.54
N TRP A 76 -17.53 9.09 -20.62
CA TRP A 76 -16.37 9.93 -20.92
C TRP A 76 -15.10 9.07 -20.86
N ASP A 77 -14.36 9.05 -21.98
CA ASP A 77 -13.05 8.40 -22.05
C ASP A 77 -11.99 9.35 -21.49
N MET A 78 -11.58 9.10 -20.25
CA MET A 78 -10.57 9.92 -19.57
C MET A 78 -9.21 9.87 -20.25
N SER A 79 -8.87 8.74 -20.89
CA SER A 79 -7.63 8.58 -21.63
C SER A 79 -7.51 9.54 -22.82
N GLU A 80 -8.65 9.90 -23.46
CA GLU A 80 -8.67 10.87 -24.55
C GLU A 80 -8.62 12.31 -24.05
N THR A 81 -9.28 12.60 -22.93
CA THR A 81 -9.36 13.96 -22.38
C THR A 81 -8.03 14.42 -21.81
N PHE A 82 -7.27 13.55 -21.16
CA PHE A 82 -5.98 13.86 -20.52
C PHE A 82 -4.77 13.42 -21.33
N GLY A 83 -4.95 12.73 -22.47
CA GLY A 83 -3.86 12.30 -23.34
C GLY A 83 -2.96 11.18 -22.80
N TYR A 84 -3.29 10.61 -21.65
CA TYR A 84 -2.54 9.53 -21.01
C TYR A 84 -3.39 8.28 -20.88
N LYS A 85 -2.93 7.15 -21.45
CA LYS A 85 -3.60 5.85 -21.37
C LYS A 85 -3.75 5.30 -19.94
N SER A 86 -2.97 5.83 -19.00
CA SER A 86 -3.00 5.44 -17.58
C SER A 86 -3.96 6.28 -16.73
N CYS A 87 -4.62 7.30 -17.30
CA CYS A 87 -5.67 8.03 -16.61
C CYS A 87 -6.93 7.18 -16.51
N THR A 88 -7.16 6.64 -15.33
CA THR A 88 -8.23 5.70 -15.02
C THR A 88 -9.07 6.28 -13.87
N ILE A 89 -10.22 5.71 -13.61
CA ILE A 89 -11.09 5.99 -12.44
C ILE A 89 -10.31 5.92 -11.11
N ALA A 90 -9.16 5.27 -11.08
CA ALA A 90 -8.27 5.17 -9.93
C ALA A 90 -7.92 6.51 -9.28
N ILE A 91 -7.80 7.61 -10.07
CA ILE A 91 -7.48 8.95 -9.55
C ILE A 91 -8.61 9.47 -8.68
N PHE A 92 -9.87 9.34 -9.13
CA PHE A 92 -11.02 9.78 -8.33
C PHE A 92 -11.16 8.96 -7.05
N LEU A 93 -10.91 7.65 -7.15
CA LEU A 93 -10.95 6.77 -6.00
C LEU A 93 -9.87 7.13 -4.98
N ALA A 94 -8.67 7.50 -5.43
CA ALA A 94 -7.60 7.99 -4.57
C ALA A 94 -7.97 9.30 -3.86
N ILE A 95 -8.60 10.25 -4.58
CA ILE A 95 -9.06 11.51 -4.00
C ILE A 95 -10.15 11.26 -2.95
N ILE A 96 -11.12 10.39 -3.24
CA ILE A 96 -12.18 10.03 -2.28
C ILE A 96 -11.58 9.45 -1.00
N ILE A 97 -10.61 8.55 -1.12
CA ILE A 97 -9.93 7.96 0.05
C ILE A 97 -9.11 9.01 0.80
N ALA A 98 -8.43 9.92 0.11
CA ALA A 98 -7.71 11.02 0.75
C ALA A 98 -8.64 11.92 1.59
N ILE A 99 -9.82 12.27 1.05
CA ILE A 99 -10.84 13.02 1.77
C ILE A 99 -11.37 12.22 2.97
N LEU A 100 -11.64 10.94 2.79
CA LEU A 100 -12.10 10.06 3.87
C LEU A 100 -11.08 9.99 5.00
N LEU A 101 -9.81 9.82 4.68
CA LEU A 101 -8.73 9.82 5.66
C LEU A 101 -8.60 11.15 6.38
N TYR A 102 -8.71 12.26 5.64
CA TYR A 102 -8.71 13.58 6.25
C TYR A 102 -9.83 13.74 7.29
N VAL A 103 -11.03 13.28 6.96
CA VAL A 103 -12.17 13.28 7.89
C VAL A 103 -11.90 12.37 9.09
N VAL A 104 -11.41 11.15 8.87
CA VAL A 104 -11.11 10.19 9.94
C VAL A 104 -10.07 10.77 10.91
N ILE A 105 -8.98 11.34 10.40
CA ILE A 105 -7.90 11.87 11.25
C ILE A 105 -8.29 13.17 11.96
N ASN A 106 -9.08 14.03 11.33
CA ASN A 106 -9.38 15.35 11.91
C ASN A 106 -10.72 15.44 12.61
N LYS A 107 -11.67 14.55 12.31
CA LYS A 107 -13.05 14.66 12.79
C LYS A 107 -13.51 13.50 13.64
N THR A 108 -12.65 12.48 13.87
CA THR A 108 -13.02 11.33 14.73
C THR A 108 -12.20 11.28 16.01
N THR A 109 -12.75 10.62 17.02
CA THR A 109 -12.07 10.36 18.32
C THR A 109 -10.79 9.55 18.11
N PHE A 110 -10.80 8.62 17.16
CA PHE A 110 -9.63 7.83 16.79
C PHE A 110 -8.46 8.70 16.28
N GLY A 111 -8.75 9.67 15.41
CA GLY A 111 -7.74 10.61 14.94
C GLY A 111 -7.17 11.50 16.05
N TYR A 112 -8.02 11.87 17.01
CA TYR A 112 -7.58 12.60 18.21
C TYR A 112 -6.64 11.74 19.08
N GLU A 113 -6.98 10.49 19.36
CA GLU A 113 -6.13 9.55 20.10
C GLU A 113 -4.77 9.35 19.42
N LEU A 114 -4.75 9.21 18.08
CA LEU A 114 -3.52 9.10 17.31
C LEU A 114 -2.63 10.33 17.44
N LYS A 115 -3.21 11.52 17.33
CA LYS A 115 -2.48 12.79 17.50
C LYS A 115 -1.94 12.96 18.92
N ALA A 116 -2.75 12.63 19.93
CA ALA A 116 -2.33 12.69 21.32
C ALA A 116 -1.16 11.74 21.62
N CYS A 117 -1.23 10.49 21.13
CA CYS A 117 -0.12 9.53 21.24
C CYS A 117 1.12 9.97 20.47
N GLY A 118 0.97 10.64 19.33
CA GLY A 118 2.07 11.17 18.55
C GLY A 118 2.81 12.34 19.21
N CYS A 119 2.07 13.23 19.89
CA CYS A 119 2.67 14.37 20.59
C CYS A 119 3.39 13.96 21.88
N ASN A 120 2.75 13.17 22.72
CA ASN A 120 3.36 12.70 23.97
C ASN A 120 2.71 11.40 24.46
N LYS A 121 3.46 10.31 24.31
CA LYS A 121 3.01 8.95 24.72
C LYS A 121 2.64 8.87 26.20
N ASN A 122 3.45 9.50 27.07
CA ASN A 122 3.22 9.45 28.52
C ASN A 122 1.95 10.22 28.90
N ALA A 123 1.74 11.41 28.34
CA ALA A 123 0.54 12.19 28.59
C ALA A 123 -0.72 11.47 28.08
N ALA A 124 -0.66 10.86 26.90
CA ALA A 124 -1.76 10.06 26.36
C ALA A 124 -2.13 8.88 27.24
N ARG A 125 -1.13 8.22 27.83
CA ARG A 125 -1.33 7.11 28.77
C ARG A 125 -2.02 7.55 30.07
N TYR A 126 -1.64 8.73 30.61
CA TYR A 126 -2.33 9.30 31.78
C TYR A 126 -3.77 9.71 31.48
N ALA A 127 -4.04 10.11 30.24
CA ALA A 127 -5.40 10.39 29.76
C ALA A 127 -6.24 9.12 29.48
N GLY A 128 -5.71 7.91 29.75
CA GLY A 128 -6.42 6.66 29.56
C GLY A 128 -6.39 6.12 28.13
N ILE A 129 -5.63 6.73 27.21
CA ILE A 129 -5.51 6.29 25.84
C ILE A 129 -4.57 5.09 25.75
N ASN A 130 -5.01 4.04 25.05
CA ASN A 130 -4.20 2.84 24.85
C ASN A 130 -3.19 3.05 23.72
N GLU A 131 -1.94 3.44 24.09
CA GLU A 131 -0.87 3.70 23.12
C GLU A 131 -0.58 2.53 22.18
N LYS A 132 -0.63 1.28 22.70
CA LYS A 132 -0.34 0.09 21.90
C LYS A 132 -1.36 -0.11 20.77
N ARG A 133 -2.64 0.09 21.09
CA ARG A 133 -3.71 0.02 20.07
C ARG A 133 -3.55 1.10 19.01
N SER A 134 -3.24 2.33 19.41
CA SER A 134 -3.07 3.45 18.49
C SER A 134 -1.90 3.20 17.54
N ILE A 135 -0.76 2.68 18.02
CA ILE A 135 0.40 2.32 17.20
C ILE A 135 0.03 1.20 16.19
N ILE A 136 -0.59 0.12 16.65
CA ILE A 136 -0.94 -0.99 15.78
C ILE A 136 -1.95 -0.55 14.70
N LEU A 137 -2.99 0.18 15.10
CA LEU A 137 -4.02 0.64 14.16
C LEU A 137 -3.46 1.62 13.12
N SER A 138 -2.54 2.52 13.51
CA SER A 138 -1.90 3.42 12.53
C SER A 138 -1.10 2.65 11.48
N MET A 139 -0.37 1.61 11.90
CA MET A 139 0.39 0.76 10.98
C MET A 139 -0.51 -0.11 10.09
N ILE A 140 -1.63 -0.61 10.61
CA ILE A 140 -2.64 -1.34 9.83
C ILE A 140 -3.23 -0.42 8.75
N ILE A 141 -3.61 0.79 9.10
CA ILE A 141 -4.19 1.76 8.16
C ILE A 141 -3.17 2.13 7.09
N ALA A 142 -1.91 2.40 7.48
CA ALA A 142 -0.84 2.70 6.53
C ALA A 142 -0.60 1.53 5.56
N GLY A 143 -0.54 0.29 6.08
CA GLY A 143 -0.41 -0.91 5.26
C GLY A 143 -1.60 -1.15 4.34
N ALA A 144 -2.83 -0.90 4.83
CA ALA A 144 -4.05 -0.99 4.03
C ALA A 144 -4.02 0.00 2.85
N LEU A 145 -3.60 1.24 3.09
CA LEU A 145 -3.48 2.27 2.07
C LEU A 145 -2.39 1.96 1.04
N ALA A 146 -1.25 1.48 1.50
CA ALA A 146 -0.18 1.04 0.60
C ALA A 146 -0.64 -0.13 -0.29
N GLY A 147 -1.32 -1.13 0.30
CA GLY A 147 -1.90 -2.24 -0.44
C GLY A 147 -2.99 -1.81 -1.40
N PHE A 148 -3.80 -0.83 -1.03
CA PHE A 148 -4.81 -0.25 -1.91
C PHE A 148 -4.17 0.50 -3.08
N GLY A 149 -3.18 1.35 -2.83
CA GLY A 149 -2.44 2.07 -3.86
C GLY A 149 -1.75 1.14 -4.85
N ALA A 150 -1.07 0.10 -4.35
CA ALA A 150 -0.46 -0.93 -5.18
C ALA A 150 -1.53 -1.66 -6.04
N GLY A 151 -2.69 -1.99 -5.45
CA GLY A 151 -3.80 -2.60 -6.19
C GLY A 151 -4.30 -1.71 -7.33
N LEU A 152 -4.46 -0.42 -7.11
CA LEU A 152 -4.84 0.53 -8.15
C LEU A 152 -3.77 0.63 -9.24
N TYR A 153 -2.50 0.71 -8.86
CA TYR A 153 -1.37 0.84 -9.77
C TYR A 153 -1.24 -0.34 -10.73
N TYR A 154 -1.29 -1.57 -10.20
CA TYR A 154 -1.19 -2.77 -11.04
C TYR A 154 -2.47 -3.06 -11.84
N LEU A 155 -3.66 -2.75 -11.31
CA LEU A 155 -4.93 -2.96 -12.01
C LEU A 155 -5.21 -1.87 -13.08
N SER A 156 -4.55 -0.72 -13.01
CA SER A 156 -4.61 0.29 -14.08
C SER A 156 -3.71 -0.04 -15.27
N ASN A 157 -3.03 -1.18 -15.24
CA ASN A 157 -2.07 -1.61 -16.27
C ASN A 157 -0.90 -0.63 -16.47
N ALA A 158 -0.65 0.24 -15.49
CA ALA A 158 0.44 1.21 -15.53
C ALA A 158 1.81 0.54 -15.41
N ALA A 159 1.89 -0.59 -14.70
CA ALA A 159 3.12 -1.34 -14.53
C ALA A 159 2.89 -2.85 -14.53
N GLN A 160 3.94 -3.58 -14.89
CA GLN A 160 4.05 -5.02 -14.80
C GLN A 160 5.26 -5.35 -13.93
N TRP A 161 5.15 -6.38 -13.09
CA TRP A 161 6.27 -6.81 -12.29
C TRP A 161 7.36 -7.47 -13.14
N ILE A 162 8.60 -6.98 -13.02
CA ILE A 162 9.77 -7.49 -13.77
C ILE A 162 10.73 -8.16 -12.78
N PRO A 163 11.04 -9.45 -12.93
CA PRO A 163 11.92 -10.16 -12.01
C PRO A 163 13.41 -9.84 -12.16
N GLY A 164 13.79 -9.24 -13.29
CA GLY A 164 15.19 -8.96 -13.61
C GLY A 164 15.89 -8.00 -12.65
N ASP A 165 15.13 -7.13 -11.99
CA ASP A 165 15.61 -6.21 -10.96
C ASP A 165 15.38 -6.74 -9.55
N SER A 166 15.59 -8.05 -9.35
CA SER A 166 15.38 -8.73 -8.06
C SER A 166 16.20 -8.16 -6.90
N THR A 167 17.15 -7.29 -7.18
CA THR A 167 17.97 -6.59 -6.17
C THR A 167 17.54 -5.15 -5.93
N ALA A 168 16.68 -4.58 -6.75
CA ALA A 168 16.17 -3.24 -6.59
C ALA A 168 14.73 -3.26 -6.04
N LEU A 169 14.50 -2.53 -4.97
CA LEU A 169 13.14 -2.27 -4.49
C LEU A 169 12.42 -1.38 -5.51
N PRO A 170 11.10 -1.58 -5.73
CA PRO A 170 10.31 -0.68 -6.54
C PRO A 170 10.51 0.77 -6.08
N SER A 171 10.89 1.64 -7.01
CA SER A 171 11.24 3.04 -6.70
C SER A 171 10.03 3.94 -6.44
N GLU A 172 8.83 3.48 -6.76
CA GLU A 172 7.60 4.26 -6.69
C GLU A 172 7.31 4.83 -5.29
N GLY A 173 7.80 4.17 -4.23
CA GLY A 173 7.67 4.67 -2.86
C GLY A 173 8.68 5.75 -2.48
N PHE A 174 9.77 5.88 -3.23
CA PHE A 174 10.81 6.88 -2.94
C PHE A 174 10.46 8.27 -3.46
N ASP A 175 9.61 8.37 -4.46
CA ASP A 175 9.19 9.65 -5.03
C ASP A 175 8.42 10.51 -4.00
N GLY A 176 7.74 9.86 -3.06
CA GLY A 176 7.08 10.53 -1.93
C GLY A 176 8.00 11.02 -0.81
N ILE A 177 9.26 10.58 -0.79
CA ILE A 177 10.25 10.96 0.24
C ILE A 177 11.09 12.15 -0.22
N SER A 178 11.18 12.36 -1.54
CA SER A 178 12.00 13.41 -2.15
C SER A 178 11.35 14.80 -2.14
N VAL A 179 10.14 14.94 -1.60
CA VAL A 179 9.43 16.19 -1.38
C VAL A 179 9.53 16.59 0.10
#